data_9d8870d9c054dbf0e18001a4a62ba653
#
_entry.id   9d8870d9c054dbf0e18001a4a62ba653
#
_cell.length_a   1.000
_cell.length_b   1.000
_cell.length_c   1.000
_cell.angle_alpha   90.00
_cell.angle_beta   90.00
_cell.angle_gamma   90.00
#
_symmetry.space_group_name_H-M   'P 1'
#
loop_
_entity.id
_entity.type
_entity.pdbx_description
1 polymer ?
#
loop_
_entity_poly.entity_id
_entity_poly.type
_entity_poly.pdbx_seq_one_letter_code
_entity_poly.pdbx_strand_id
1 'polypeptide(L)'
;SIFGKIYSRKERAKKQVEELQAHIANETKSEFKYLFQPGILTAVVAGLCIAILGQFMGVNAVLYYGPTIFENAGLSGGDSLFYQVLIGVVNMGTTILALLIIDKIGRKKLVYYGVSGMIVSLLLIAFYFSFGESLGLSSILMLIFFLLYVFCTAVSISAVVWVLLSEMYPTKVRGIAMSIAGFALWVGTYLVSQLTPWLLGTITPAGTFLLFAVMCVPYMLIMWRYIPETCLLYTSPSPRDA
;
A
#
# COMPACT_ATOMS: atom_id res chain seq x y z
N SER A 1 -55.14 -14.35 21.73
CA SER A 1 -55.36 -13.16 20.88
C SER A 1 -54.11 -12.93 20.04
N ILE A 2 -54.28 -12.69 18.74
CA ILE A 2 -53.20 -12.47 17.74
C ILE A 2 -52.33 -11.27 18.15
N PHE A 3 -52.92 -10.23 18.75
CA PHE A 3 -52.20 -9.06 19.27
C PHE A 3 -51.18 -9.38 20.35
N GLY A 4 -51.47 -10.31 21.28
CA GLY A 4 -50.52 -10.71 22.33
C GLY A 4 -49.25 -11.40 21.75
N LYS A 5 -49.43 -12.22 20.70
CA LYS A 5 -48.29 -12.87 20.03
C LYS A 5 -47.39 -11.87 19.26
N ILE A 6 -47.98 -10.86 18.67
CA ILE A 6 -47.22 -9.82 17.93
C ILE A 6 -46.44 -8.91 18.90
N TYR A 7 -47.07 -8.56 20.03
CA TYR A 7 -46.42 -7.72 21.04
C TYR A 7 -45.25 -8.44 21.72
N SER A 8 -45.46 -9.73 22.09
CA SER A 8 -44.40 -10.56 22.68
C SER A 8 -43.24 -10.80 21.68
N ARG A 9 -43.53 -10.85 20.39
CA ARG A 9 -42.53 -11.01 19.34
C ARG A 9 -41.69 -9.74 19.16
N LYS A 10 -42.32 -8.56 19.23
CA LYS A 10 -41.63 -7.27 19.21
C LYS A 10 -40.76 -7.03 20.43
N GLU A 11 -41.22 -7.38 21.61
CA GLU A 11 -40.41 -7.27 22.83
C GLU A 11 -39.20 -8.22 22.85
N ARG A 12 -39.39 -9.46 22.37
CA ARG A 12 -38.30 -10.42 22.23
C ARG A 12 -37.28 -9.93 21.18
N ALA A 13 -37.73 -9.40 20.05
CA ALA A 13 -36.84 -8.85 19.03
C ALA A 13 -36.06 -7.64 19.58
N LYS A 14 -36.71 -6.77 20.36
CA LYS A 14 -36.05 -5.61 20.97
C LYS A 14 -35.00 -6.05 22.00
N LYS A 15 -35.30 -7.05 22.83
CA LYS A 15 -34.37 -7.59 23.80
C LYS A 15 -33.17 -8.29 23.13
N GLN A 16 -33.41 -9.03 22.05
CA GLN A 16 -32.31 -9.61 21.24
C GLN A 16 -31.40 -8.56 20.60
N VAL A 17 -31.98 -7.45 20.09
CA VAL A 17 -31.17 -6.35 19.55
C VAL A 17 -30.37 -5.67 20.64
N GLU A 18 -30.93 -5.45 21.85
CA GLU A 18 -30.21 -4.87 22.98
C GLU A 18 -29.09 -5.80 23.47
N GLU A 19 -29.35 -7.11 23.57
CA GLU A 19 -28.34 -8.11 23.92
C GLU A 19 -27.23 -8.18 22.88
N LEU A 20 -27.57 -8.11 21.56
CA LEU A 20 -26.62 -8.10 20.48
C LEU A 20 -25.75 -6.83 20.49
N GLN A 21 -26.38 -5.67 20.72
CA GLN A 21 -25.65 -4.41 20.86
C GLN A 21 -24.71 -4.38 22.06
N ALA A 22 -25.14 -4.95 23.21
CA ALA A 22 -24.32 -5.08 24.39
C ALA A 22 -23.14 -6.05 24.16
N HIS A 23 -23.38 -7.16 23.45
CA HIS A 23 -22.33 -8.10 23.04
C HIS A 23 -21.30 -7.45 22.12
N ILE A 24 -21.76 -6.77 21.07
CA ILE A 24 -20.88 -6.06 20.12
C ILE A 24 -20.06 -4.97 20.83
N ALA A 25 -20.69 -4.19 21.72
CA ALA A 25 -19.99 -3.15 22.47
C ALA A 25 -18.94 -3.73 23.44
N ASN A 26 -19.20 -4.89 24.02
CA ASN A 26 -18.29 -5.58 24.94
C ASN A 26 -17.14 -6.27 24.18
N GLU A 27 -17.43 -6.88 23.03
CA GLU A 27 -16.42 -7.42 22.12
C GLU A 27 -15.46 -6.32 21.62
N THR A 28 -15.99 -5.19 21.15
CA THR A 28 -15.17 -4.08 20.67
C THR A 28 -14.23 -3.54 21.74
N LYS A 29 -14.69 -3.40 23.00
CA LYS A 29 -13.83 -2.98 24.12
C LYS A 29 -12.74 -4.02 24.45
N SER A 30 -13.07 -5.29 24.37
CA SER A 30 -12.13 -6.39 24.56
C SER A 30 -11.07 -6.41 23.46
N GLU A 31 -11.47 -6.22 22.20
CA GLU A 31 -10.58 -6.19 21.04
C GLU A 31 -9.58 -5.04 21.10
N PHE A 32 -10.02 -3.83 21.49
CA PHE A 32 -9.12 -2.68 21.70
C PHE A 32 -8.04 -2.97 22.77
N LYS A 33 -8.39 -3.62 23.85
CA LYS A 33 -7.43 -3.99 24.89
C LYS A 33 -6.42 -5.03 24.40
N TYR A 34 -6.85 -5.94 23.53
CA TYR A 34 -5.98 -6.94 22.90
C TYR A 34 -4.91 -6.32 21.97
N LEU A 35 -5.22 -5.19 21.32
CA LEU A 35 -4.26 -4.48 20.45
C LEU A 35 -2.97 -4.07 21.19
N PHE A 36 -3.07 -3.77 22.46
CA PHE A 36 -1.93 -3.31 23.29
C PHE A 36 -1.11 -4.45 23.90
N GLN A 37 -1.41 -5.71 23.60
CA GLN A 37 -0.54 -6.82 24.02
C GLN A 37 0.80 -6.76 23.28
N PRO A 38 1.95 -7.00 23.94
CA PRO A 38 3.29 -6.75 23.38
C PRO A 38 3.55 -7.37 22.01
N GLY A 39 3.09 -8.59 21.75
CA GLY A 39 3.27 -9.24 20.44
C GLY A 39 2.38 -8.68 19.33
N ILE A 40 1.14 -8.33 19.67
CA ILE A 40 0.16 -7.77 18.73
C ILE A 40 0.51 -6.32 18.40
N LEU A 41 0.90 -5.56 19.41
CA LEU A 41 1.32 -4.17 19.24
C LEU A 41 2.50 -4.05 18.27
N THR A 42 3.48 -4.95 18.35
CA THR A 42 4.61 -4.97 17.41
C THR A 42 4.13 -5.20 15.97
N ALA A 43 3.18 -6.12 15.75
CA ALA A 43 2.60 -6.35 14.43
C ALA A 43 1.80 -5.13 13.92
N VAL A 44 1.03 -4.48 14.81
CA VAL A 44 0.26 -3.27 14.46
C VAL A 44 1.19 -2.12 14.09
N VAL A 45 2.23 -1.86 14.88
CA VAL A 45 3.23 -0.82 14.61
C VAL A 45 3.98 -1.10 13.30
N ALA A 46 4.41 -2.35 13.08
CA ALA A 46 5.04 -2.73 11.82
C ALA A 46 4.13 -2.51 10.61
N GLY A 47 2.86 -2.89 10.73
CA GLY A 47 1.87 -2.66 9.67
C GLY A 47 1.60 -1.17 9.41
N LEU A 48 1.52 -0.35 10.47
CA LEU A 48 1.42 1.11 10.34
C LEU A 48 2.63 1.70 9.60
N CYS A 49 3.83 1.29 9.99
CA CYS A 49 5.06 1.74 9.33
C CYS A 49 5.07 1.37 7.84
N ILE A 50 4.66 0.14 7.50
CA ILE A 50 4.57 -0.32 6.11
C ILE A 50 3.52 0.49 5.34
N ALA A 51 2.34 0.73 5.93
CA ALA A 51 1.28 1.49 5.31
C ALA A 51 1.71 2.94 5.00
N ILE A 52 2.37 3.60 5.94
CA ILE A 52 2.86 4.99 5.79
C ILE A 52 4.05 5.04 4.83
N LEU A 53 5.11 4.26 5.08
CA LEU A 53 6.34 4.29 4.27
C LEU A 53 6.08 3.89 2.82
N GLY A 54 5.14 2.95 2.59
CA GLY A 54 4.72 2.58 1.25
C GLY A 54 4.20 3.77 0.43
N GLN A 55 3.59 4.77 1.07
CA GLN A 55 3.15 5.99 0.38
C GLN A 55 4.32 6.94 0.08
N PHE A 56 5.30 7.04 0.98
CA PHE A 56 6.49 7.88 0.82
C PHE A 56 7.47 7.38 -0.26
N MET A 57 7.24 6.24 -0.86
CA MET A 57 7.97 5.78 -2.05
C MET A 57 7.56 6.50 -3.34
N GLY A 58 6.54 7.37 -3.32
CA GLY A 58 6.18 8.25 -4.42
C GLY A 58 5.17 7.71 -5.43
N VAL A 59 4.50 6.59 -5.15
CA VAL A 59 3.50 6.00 -6.06
C VAL A 59 2.42 7.00 -6.42
N ASN A 60 1.79 7.61 -5.42
CA ASN A 60 0.72 8.58 -5.62
C ASN A 60 1.24 9.90 -6.21
N ALA A 61 2.51 10.26 -5.97
CA ALA A 61 3.14 11.40 -6.63
C ALA A 61 3.17 11.22 -8.16
N VAL A 62 3.58 10.05 -8.64
CA VAL A 62 3.61 9.74 -10.08
C VAL A 62 2.20 9.66 -10.67
N LEU A 63 1.25 9.06 -9.95
CA LEU A 63 -0.12 8.91 -10.45
C LEU A 63 -0.89 10.24 -10.51
N TYR A 64 -0.68 11.15 -9.57
CA TYR A 64 -1.41 12.42 -9.50
C TYR A 64 -0.72 13.56 -10.24
N TYR A 65 0.61 13.61 -10.20
CA TYR A 65 1.40 14.69 -10.78
C TYR A 65 2.19 14.26 -12.03
N GLY A 66 1.91 13.08 -12.59
CA GLY A 66 2.58 12.56 -13.78
C GLY A 66 2.60 13.55 -14.94
N PRO A 67 1.47 14.14 -15.36
CA PRO A 67 1.46 15.13 -16.44
C PRO A 67 2.40 16.31 -16.16
N THR A 68 2.35 16.87 -14.95
CA THR A 68 3.23 17.99 -14.56
C THR A 68 4.71 17.59 -14.56
N ILE A 69 5.02 16.36 -14.14
CA ILE A 69 6.39 15.83 -14.16
C ILE A 69 6.89 15.68 -15.61
N PHE A 70 6.03 15.21 -16.50
CA PHE A 70 6.35 15.06 -17.92
C PHE A 70 6.49 16.40 -18.64
N GLU A 71 5.67 17.39 -18.30
CA GLU A 71 5.80 18.75 -18.79
C GLU A 71 7.12 19.39 -18.33
N ASN A 72 7.53 19.19 -17.09
CA ASN A 72 8.82 19.61 -16.55
C ASN A 72 10.01 18.95 -17.26
N ALA A 73 9.80 17.81 -17.91
CA ALA A 73 10.79 17.12 -18.73
C ALA A 73 10.74 17.56 -20.22
N GLY A 74 9.96 18.59 -20.55
CA GLY A 74 9.91 19.19 -21.88
C GLY A 74 8.89 18.56 -22.84
N LEU A 75 7.94 17.75 -22.37
CA LEU A 75 6.86 17.24 -23.21
C LEU A 75 5.74 18.28 -23.38
N SER A 76 5.03 18.20 -24.49
CA SER A 76 3.80 18.96 -24.71
C SER A 76 2.70 18.46 -23.75
N GLY A 77 1.72 19.31 -23.40
CA GLY A 77 0.61 18.92 -22.52
C GLY A 77 -0.19 17.73 -23.08
N GLY A 78 -0.35 17.63 -24.39
CA GLY A 78 -1.04 16.51 -25.04
C GLY A 78 -0.28 15.19 -24.91
N ASP A 79 1.03 15.20 -25.11
CA ASP A 79 1.88 14.01 -24.95
C ASP A 79 1.98 13.59 -23.49
N SER A 80 2.02 14.54 -22.56
CA SER A 80 2.04 14.28 -21.12
C SER A 80 0.78 13.55 -20.65
N LEU A 81 -0.39 13.95 -21.14
CA LEU A 81 -1.65 13.26 -20.86
C LEU A 81 -1.69 11.86 -21.49
N PHE A 82 -1.19 11.71 -22.71
CA PHE A 82 -1.11 10.38 -23.35
C PHE A 82 -0.20 9.43 -22.56
N TYR A 83 0.95 9.90 -22.09
CA TYR A 83 1.87 9.12 -21.27
C TYR A 83 1.23 8.73 -19.93
N GLN A 84 0.43 9.61 -19.33
CA GLN A 84 -0.30 9.31 -18.11
C GLN A 84 -1.35 8.21 -18.31
N VAL A 85 -2.06 8.21 -19.45
CA VAL A 85 -2.99 7.13 -19.80
C VAL A 85 -2.25 5.80 -19.94
N LEU A 86 -1.10 5.80 -20.61
CA LEU A 86 -0.28 4.60 -20.78
C LEU A 86 0.20 4.04 -19.43
N ILE A 87 0.62 4.91 -18.51
CA ILE A 87 0.96 4.54 -17.13
C ILE A 87 -0.23 3.89 -16.44
N GLY A 88 -1.43 4.43 -16.57
CA GLY A 88 -2.66 3.88 -15.99
C GLY A 88 -2.98 2.49 -16.53
N VAL A 89 -2.85 2.29 -17.84
CA VAL A 89 -3.08 0.98 -18.49
C VAL A 89 -2.07 -0.07 -17.99
N VAL A 90 -0.80 0.29 -17.93
CA VAL A 90 0.26 -0.60 -17.41
C VAL A 90 0.02 -0.91 -15.94
N ASN A 91 -0.34 0.07 -15.12
CA ASN A 91 -0.66 -0.13 -13.70
C ASN A 91 -1.81 -1.13 -13.53
N MET A 92 -2.89 -0.98 -14.28
CA MET A 92 -4.03 -1.90 -14.23
C MET A 92 -3.65 -3.32 -14.66
N GLY A 93 -2.99 -3.45 -15.82
CA GLY A 93 -2.57 -4.75 -16.34
C GLY A 93 -1.60 -5.47 -15.41
N THR A 94 -0.65 -4.73 -14.84
CA THR A 94 0.34 -5.28 -13.90
C THR A 94 -0.30 -5.67 -12.57
N THR A 95 -1.29 -4.93 -12.09
CA THR A 95 -2.01 -5.29 -10.86
C THR A 95 -2.76 -6.61 -11.04
N ILE A 96 -3.42 -6.82 -12.19
CA ILE A 96 -4.06 -8.10 -12.52
C ILE A 96 -3.03 -9.23 -12.56
N LEU A 97 -1.90 -9.02 -13.21
CA LEU A 97 -0.80 -9.99 -13.26
C LEU A 97 -0.27 -10.31 -11.85
N ALA A 98 -0.10 -9.31 -11.01
CA ALA A 98 0.38 -9.46 -9.64
C ALA A 98 -0.54 -10.37 -8.81
N LEU A 99 -1.86 -10.20 -8.92
CA LEU A 99 -2.84 -11.04 -8.24
C LEU A 99 -2.76 -12.51 -8.66
N LEU A 100 -2.38 -12.80 -9.91
CA LEU A 100 -2.21 -14.17 -10.41
C LEU A 100 -0.90 -14.83 -9.95
N ILE A 101 0.10 -14.02 -9.60
CA ILE A 101 1.45 -14.49 -9.30
C ILE A 101 1.73 -14.53 -7.79
N ILE A 102 1.01 -13.72 -6.99
CA ILE A 102 1.25 -13.53 -5.57
C ILE A 102 1.28 -14.83 -4.76
N ASP A 103 0.42 -15.78 -5.10
CA ASP A 103 0.34 -17.07 -4.42
C ASP A 103 1.46 -18.03 -4.82
N LYS A 104 2.06 -17.85 -6.00
CA LYS A 104 3.14 -18.72 -6.52
C LYS A 104 4.52 -18.28 -6.02
N ILE A 105 4.80 -16.98 -5.99
CA ILE A 105 6.11 -16.43 -5.63
C ILE A 105 6.26 -16.23 -4.12
N GLY A 106 5.15 -15.94 -3.44
CA GLY A 106 5.13 -15.55 -2.03
C GLY A 106 5.21 -14.03 -1.83
N ARG A 107 4.52 -13.57 -0.78
CA ARG A 107 4.31 -12.14 -0.52
C ARG A 107 5.62 -11.40 -0.28
N LYS A 108 6.47 -11.93 0.58
CA LYS A 108 7.74 -11.29 0.99
C LYS A 108 8.73 -11.18 -0.17
N LYS A 109 8.91 -12.25 -0.94
CA LYS A 109 9.81 -12.26 -2.11
C LYS A 109 9.35 -11.26 -3.17
N LEU A 110 8.04 -11.21 -3.43
CA LEU A 110 7.46 -10.30 -4.41
C LEU A 110 7.72 -8.84 -4.06
N VAL A 111 7.58 -8.49 -2.75
CA VAL A 111 7.92 -7.15 -2.26
C VAL A 111 9.40 -6.85 -2.41
N TYR A 112 10.31 -7.77 -2.09
CA TYR A 112 11.76 -7.55 -2.24
C TYR A 112 12.14 -7.27 -3.69
N TYR A 113 11.68 -8.09 -4.63
CA TYR A 113 11.98 -7.90 -6.06
C TYR A 113 11.38 -6.59 -6.58
N GLY A 114 10.13 -6.31 -6.22
CA GLY A 114 9.46 -5.09 -6.67
C GLY A 114 10.09 -3.83 -6.10
N VAL A 115 10.34 -3.77 -4.78
CA VAL A 115 10.95 -2.57 -4.16
C VAL A 115 12.39 -2.38 -4.62
N SER A 116 13.16 -3.45 -4.83
CA SER A 116 14.49 -3.33 -5.44
C SER A 116 14.43 -2.74 -6.86
N GLY A 117 13.47 -3.21 -7.67
CA GLY A 117 13.22 -2.65 -9.00
C GLY A 117 12.76 -1.19 -8.94
N MET A 118 11.95 -0.82 -7.94
CA MET A 118 11.55 0.58 -7.69
C MET A 118 12.76 1.47 -7.39
N ILE A 119 13.66 1.04 -6.52
CA ILE A 119 14.88 1.79 -6.20
C ILE A 119 15.69 2.05 -7.48
N VAL A 120 15.93 1.02 -8.29
CA VAL A 120 16.65 1.16 -9.55
C VAL A 120 15.94 2.13 -10.49
N SER A 121 14.64 1.99 -10.65
CA SER A 121 13.85 2.86 -11.53
C SER A 121 13.86 4.32 -11.06
N LEU A 122 13.72 4.57 -9.74
CA LEU A 122 13.77 5.91 -9.17
C LEU A 122 15.14 6.56 -9.34
N LEU A 123 16.22 5.80 -9.21
CA LEU A 123 17.57 6.28 -9.48
C LEU A 123 17.77 6.61 -10.98
N LEU A 124 17.23 5.80 -11.89
CA LEU A 124 17.26 6.08 -13.32
C LEU A 124 16.44 7.32 -13.67
N ILE A 125 15.30 7.54 -13.05
CA ILE A 125 14.49 8.75 -13.21
C ILE A 125 15.26 9.98 -12.68
N ALA A 126 15.85 9.89 -11.50
CA ALA A 126 16.66 10.97 -10.94
C ALA A 126 17.87 11.29 -11.83
N PHE A 127 18.53 10.26 -12.37
CA PHE A 127 19.61 10.42 -13.34
C PHE A 127 19.14 11.13 -14.62
N TYR A 128 17.98 10.75 -15.16
CA TYR A 128 17.40 11.40 -16.33
C TYR A 128 17.16 12.90 -16.10
N PHE A 129 16.56 13.28 -14.97
CA PHE A 129 16.34 14.69 -14.64
C PHE A 129 17.61 15.48 -14.36
N SER A 130 18.70 14.82 -13.93
CA SER A 130 19.98 15.49 -13.67
C SER A 130 20.85 15.67 -14.93
N PHE A 131 20.83 14.69 -15.82
CA PHE A 131 21.78 14.61 -16.94
C PHE A 131 21.12 14.43 -18.30
N GLY A 132 19.81 14.20 -18.37
CA GLY A 132 19.11 13.85 -19.60
C GLY A 132 19.20 14.93 -20.68
N GLU A 133 19.10 16.20 -20.29
CA GLU A 133 19.22 17.34 -21.21
C GLU A 133 20.64 17.47 -21.76
N SER A 134 21.65 17.33 -20.90
CA SER A 134 23.08 17.43 -21.30
C SER A 134 23.52 16.26 -22.19
N LEU A 135 22.89 15.10 -22.06
CA LEU A 135 23.17 13.90 -22.85
C LEU A 135 22.25 13.76 -24.07
N GLY A 136 21.29 14.67 -24.26
CA GLY A 136 20.31 14.61 -25.35
C GLY A 136 19.41 13.37 -25.31
N LEU A 137 19.07 12.89 -24.13
CA LEU A 137 18.28 11.68 -23.97
C LEU A 137 16.82 11.90 -24.40
N SER A 138 16.27 10.94 -25.15
CA SER A 138 14.89 10.99 -25.61
C SER A 138 13.89 10.92 -24.46
N SER A 139 12.77 11.66 -24.55
CA SER A 139 11.63 11.59 -23.62
C SER A 139 11.01 10.19 -23.53
N ILE A 140 11.17 9.37 -24.57
CA ILE A 140 10.74 7.96 -24.57
C ILE A 140 11.49 7.15 -23.52
N LEU A 141 12.78 7.43 -23.32
CA LEU A 141 13.58 6.74 -22.30
C LEU A 141 13.07 7.05 -20.89
N MET A 142 12.68 8.30 -20.65
CA MET A 142 12.02 8.69 -19.38
C MET A 142 10.72 7.91 -19.18
N LEU A 143 9.87 7.84 -20.22
CA LEU A 143 8.63 7.06 -20.14
C LEU A 143 8.91 5.59 -19.75
N ILE A 144 9.93 4.97 -20.36
CA ILE A 144 10.32 3.59 -20.04
C ILE A 144 10.69 3.46 -18.56
N PHE A 145 11.42 4.41 -17.99
CA PHE A 145 11.78 4.38 -16.57
C PHE A 145 10.56 4.53 -15.66
N PHE A 146 9.60 5.39 -16.02
CA PHE A 146 8.33 5.52 -15.28
C PHE A 146 7.48 4.26 -15.40
N LEU A 147 7.39 3.66 -16.57
CA LEU A 147 6.66 2.40 -16.76
C LEU A 147 7.28 1.26 -15.95
N LEU A 148 8.61 1.18 -15.91
CA LEU A 148 9.33 0.20 -15.08
C LEU A 148 9.05 0.41 -13.59
N TYR A 149 9.07 1.68 -13.14
CA TYR A 149 8.73 2.03 -11.76
C TYR A 149 7.30 1.62 -11.41
N VAL A 150 6.31 1.96 -12.24
CA VAL A 150 4.90 1.61 -12.02
C VAL A 150 4.69 0.11 -12.06
N PHE A 151 5.35 -0.59 -12.98
CA PHE A 151 5.34 -2.06 -13.04
C PHE A 151 5.83 -2.67 -11.71
N CYS A 152 7.00 -2.27 -11.24
CA CYS A 152 7.58 -2.76 -9.98
C CYS A 152 6.69 -2.45 -8.78
N THR A 153 6.08 -1.26 -8.75
CA THR A 153 5.16 -0.83 -7.69
C THR A 153 3.87 -1.65 -7.68
N ALA A 154 3.25 -1.82 -8.84
CA ALA A 154 1.99 -2.53 -8.97
C ALA A 154 2.14 -4.01 -8.60
N VAL A 155 3.25 -4.65 -8.99
CA VAL A 155 3.54 -6.04 -8.63
C VAL A 155 3.81 -6.21 -7.14
N SER A 156 4.44 -5.24 -6.47
CA SER A 156 4.88 -5.39 -5.09
C SER A 156 3.93 -4.76 -4.07
N ILE A 157 3.81 -3.43 -4.10
CA ILE A 157 3.15 -2.70 -3.01
C ILE A 157 1.63 -2.69 -3.20
N SER A 158 1.15 -2.36 -4.40
CA SER A 158 -0.28 -2.14 -4.62
C SER A 158 -1.11 -3.41 -4.40
N ALA A 159 -0.60 -4.57 -4.84
CA ALA A 159 -1.29 -5.84 -4.69
C ALA A 159 -1.03 -6.50 -3.33
N VAL A 160 0.20 -6.38 -2.81
CA VAL A 160 0.66 -7.20 -1.67
C VAL A 160 0.34 -6.57 -0.32
N VAL A 161 0.35 -5.24 -0.19
CA VAL A 161 0.21 -4.57 1.13
C VAL A 161 -1.07 -4.97 1.85
N TRP A 162 -2.22 -4.96 1.17
CA TRP A 162 -3.49 -5.30 1.80
C TRP A 162 -3.58 -6.77 2.23
N VAL A 163 -3.07 -7.67 1.40
CA VAL A 163 -3.00 -9.09 1.72
C VAL A 163 -2.07 -9.32 2.92
N LEU A 164 -0.88 -8.72 2.88
CA LEU A 164 0.11 -8.83 3.94
C LEU A 164 -0.41 -8.32 5.29
N LEU A 165 -1.04 -7.14 5.31
CA LEU A 165 -1.65 -6.58 6.51
C LEU A 165 -2.74 -7.49 7.07
N SER A 166 -3.58 -8.06 6.20
CA SER A 166 -4.65 -8.97 6.63
C SER A 166 -4.12 -10.29 7.20
N GLU A 167 -2.98 -10.79 6.70
CA GLU A 167 -2.34 -12.02 7.16
C GLU A 167 -1.53 -11.83 8.45
N MET A 168 -0.97 -10.62 8.66
CA MET A 168 -0.20 -10.31 9.87
C MET A 168 -1.04 -10.22 11.15
N TYR A 169 -2.28 -9.80 11.04
CA TYR A 169 -3.11 -9.54 12.21
C TYR A 169 -3.91 -10.77 12.63
N PRO A 170 -3.92 -11.13 13.95
CA PRO A 170 -4.79 -12.16 14.48
C PRO A 170 -6.26 -11.86 14.18
N THR A 171 -7.06 -12.92 13.93
CA THR A 171 -8.47 -12.80 13.54
C THR A 171 -9.30 -11.94 14.49
N LYS A 172 -9.02 -11.99 15.81
CA LYS A 172 -9.75 -11.24 16.84
C LYS A 172 -9.61 -9.72 16.72
N VAL A 173 -8.47 -9.22 16.24
CA VAL A 173 -8.18 -7.76 16.16
C VAL A 173 -8.00 -7.28 14.74
N ARG A 174 -8.12 -8.18 13.76
CA ARG A 174 -7.86 -7.88 12.33
C ARG A 174 -8.68 -6.70 11.81
N GLY A 175 -9.97 -6.65 12.14
CA GLY A 175 -10.85 -5.57 11.67
C GLY A 175 -10.36 -4.20 12.13
N ILE A 176 -10.09 -4.05 13.42
CA ILE A 176 -9.61 -2.77 13.99
C ILE A 176 -8.20 -2.44 13.49
N ALA A 177 -7.28 -3.41 13.50
CA ALA A 177 -5.91 -3.20 13.04
C ALA A 177 -5.85 -2.79 11.56
N MET A 178 -6.64 -3.42 10.69
CA MET A 178 -6.78 -3.05 9.28
C MET A 178 -7.37 -1.65 9.10
N SER A 179 -8.36 -1.26 9.90
CA SER A 179 -8.93 0.08 9.86
C SER A 179 -7.91 1.16 10.25
N ILE A 180 -7.13 0.91 11.30
CA ILE A 180 -6.05 1.80 11.74
C ILE A 180 -4.95 1.90 10.66
N ALA A 181 -4.53 0.77 10.10
CA ALA A 181 -3.54 0.74 9.02
C ALA A 181 -4.05 1.44 7.75
N GLY A 182 -5.32 1.24 7.39
CA GLY A 182 -5.97 1.93 6.28
C GLY A 182 -6.04 3.44 6.50
N PHE A 183 -6.43 3.89 7.69
CA PHE A 183 -6.41 5.31 8.04
C PHE A 183 -5.00 5.91 7.92
N ALA A 184 -3.99 5.24 8.48
CA ALA A 184 -2.59 5.67 8.39
C ALA A 184 -2.08 5.72 6.93
N LEU A 185 -2.47 4.77 6.09
CA LEU A 185 -2.18 4.76 4.66
C LEU A 185 -2.74 6.01 3.98
N TRP A 186 -3.99 6.37 4.24
CA TRP A 186 -4.61 7.56 3.65
C TRP A 186 -4.00 8.86 4.16
N VAL A 187 -3.63 8.92 5.45
CA VAL A 187 -2.85 10.06 6.00
C VAL A 187 -1.50 10.17 5.27
N GLY A 188 -0.79 9.06 5.08
CA GLY A 188 0.45 9.02 4.30
C GLY A 188 0.27 9.49 2.86
N THR A 189 -0.79 9.03 2.19
CA THR A 189 -1.17 9.46 0.83
C THR A 189 -1.40 10.97 0.78
N TYR A 190 -2.16 11.52 1.73
CA TYR A 190 -2.43 12.95 1.84
C TYR A 190 -1.13 13.75 2.00
N LEU A 191 -0.26 13.34 2.93
CA LEU A 191 1.01 14.01 3.18
C LEU A 191 1.90 14.02 1.94
N VAL A 192 2.06 12.89 1.26
CA VAL A 192 2.86 12.80 0.03
C VAL A 192 2.27 13.66 -1.07
N SER A 193 0.95 13.64 -1.25
CA SER A 193 0.28 14.46 -2.26
C SER A 193 0.46 15.95 -2.02
N GLN A 194 0.41 16.41 -0.76
CA GLN A 194 0.65 17.82 -0.42
C GLN A 194 2.13 18.21 -0.52
N LEU A 195 3.04 17.31 -0.15
CA LEU A 195 4.48 17.59 -0.19
C LEU A 195 5.06 17.55 -1.60
N THR A 196 4.50 16.75 -2.51
CA THR A 196 5.06 16.54 -3.86
C THR A 196 5.22 17.84 -4.66
N PRO A 197 4.22 18.75 -4.79
CA PRO A 197 4.41 19.99 -5.53
C PRO A 197 5.49 20.88 -4.91
N TRP A 198 5.55 20.93 -3.58
CA TRP A 198 6.56 21.70 -2.87
C TRP A 198 7.97 21.10 -3.06
N LEU A 199 8.11 19.77 -3.03
CA LEU A 199 9.38 19.08 -3.30
C LEU A 199 9.85 19.31 -4.73
N LEU A 200 8.95 19.18 -5.71
CA LEU A 200 9.27 19.42 -7.12
C LEU A 200 9.73 20.87 -7.37
N GLY A 201 9.17 21.83 -6.64
CA GLY A 201 9.53 23.25 -6.77
C GLY A 201 10.78 23.67 -5.99
N THR A 202 11.10 23.01 -4.87
CA THR A 202 12.24 23.38 -3.99
C THR A 202 13.48 22.54 -4.19
N ILE A 203 13.34 21.22 -4.37
CA ILE A 203 14.47 20.26 -4.38
C ILE A 203 14.81 19.83 -5.81
N THR A 204 14.07 20.26 -6.80
CA THR A 204 14.08 19.77 -8.18
C THR A 204 13.45 18.37 -8.36
N PRO A 205 12.99 18.01 -9.57
CA PRO A 205 12.48 16.67 -9.82
C PRO A 205 13.49 15.55 -9.51
N ALA A 206 14.76 15.73 -9.87
CA ALA A 206 15.82 14.77 -9.59
C ALA A 206 15.97 14.48 -8.09
N GLY A 207 16.02 15.53 -7.27
CA GLY A 207 16.15 15.40 -5.82
C GLY A 207 14.90 14.76 -5.17
N THR A 208 13.71 15.05 -5.72
CA THR A 208 12.45 14.45 -5.25
C THR A 208 12.43 12.94 -5.48
N PHE A 209 12.82 12.47 -6.66
CA PHE A 209 12.88 11.04 -6.95
C PHE A 209 14.00 10.33 -6.18
N LEU A 210 15.12 11.01 -5.92
CA LEU A 210 16.16 10.49 -5.03
C LEU A 210 15.65 10.32 -3.59
N LEU A 211 14.88 11.28 -3.08
CA LEU A 211 14.24 11.19 -1.78
C LEU A 211 13.31 9.96 -1.69
N PHE A 212 12.48 9.74 -2.71
CA PHE A 212 11.62 8.55 -2.77
C PHE A 212 12.42 7.25 -2.80
N ALA A 213 13.55 7.21 -3.51
CA ALA A 213 14.44 6.05 -3.50
C ALA A 213 15.04 5.79 -2.10
N VAL A 214 15.43 6.84 -1.38
CA VAL A 214 15.91 6.71 0.01
C VAL A 214 14.82 6.19 0.94
N MET A 215 13.56 6.60 0.75
CA MET A 215 12.44 6.11 1.56
C MET A 215 12.09 4.63 1.33
N CYS A 216 12.54 4.04 0.22
CA CYS A 216 12.43 2.59 0.01
C CYS A 216 13.31 1.78 0.99
N VAL A 217 14.41 2.35 1.47
CA VAL A 217 15.36 1.64 2.36
C VAL A 217 14.72 1.29 3.72
N PRO A 218 14.16 2.24 4.49
CA PRO A 218 13.51 1.90 5.76
C PRO A 218 12.34 0.94 5.59
N TYR A 219 11.60 1.03 4.48
CA TYR A 219 10.56 0.06 4.16
C TYR A 219 11.13 -1.36 4.02
N MET A 220 12.21 -1.53 3.27
CA MET A 220 12.89 -2.83 3.10
C MET A 220 13.42 -3.38 4.42
N LEU A 221 13.97 -2.52 5.30
CA LEU A 221 14.47 -2.91 6.62
C LEU A 221 13.35 -3.42 7.52
N ILE A 222 12.19 -2.75 7.52
CA ILE A 222 11.01 -3.18 8.29
C ILE A 222 10.48 -4.51 7.74
N MET A 223 10.38 -4.65 6.43
CA MET A 223 9.99 -5.90 5.78
C MET A 223 10.93 -7.05 6.15
N TRP A 224 12.23 -6.78 6.19
CA TRP A 224 13.22 -7.80 6.56
C TRP A 224 13.12 -8.23 8.01
N ARG A 225 12.99 -7.28 8.93
CA ARG A 225 13.11 -7.51 10.38
C ARG A 225 11.82 -8.02 11.03
N TYR A 226 10.66 -7.52 10.58
CA TYR A 226 9.40 -7.72 11.31
C TYR A 226 8.38 -8.57 10.58
N ILE A 227 8.53 -8.81 9.27
CA ILE A 227 7.56 -9.56 8.49
C ILE A 227 8.05 -10.96 8.22
N PRO A 228 7.39 -12.01 8.79
CA PRO A 228 7.65 -13.40 8.45
C PRO A 228 7.13 -13.73 7.05
N GLU A 229 7.63 -14.81 6.46
CA GLU A 229 7.06 -15.36 5.21
C GLU A 229 5.69 -15.98 5.53
N THR A 230 4.61 -15.36 5.07
CA THR A 230 3.24 -15.80 5.40
C THR A 230 2.77 -16.96 4.52
N CYS A 231 3.37 -17.16 3.34
CA CYS A 231 3.01 -18.22 2.42
C CYS A 231 3.22 -19.64 2.99
N LEU A 232 4.19 -19.81 3.88
CA LEU A 232 4.51 -21.11 4.49
C LEU A 232 3.61 -21.49 5.68
N LEU A 233 2.85 -20.55 6.24
CA LEU A 233 1.96 -20.81 7.37
C LEU A 233 0.72 -21.63 6.99
N TYR A 234 0.32 -21.59 5.70
CA TYR A 234 -0.82 -22.35 5.19
C TYR A 234 -0.45 -23.77 4.69
N THR A 235 0.83 -24.08 4.53
CA THR A 235 1.31 -25.38 4.05
C THR A 235 1.84 -26.30 5.14
N SER A 236 1.98 -25.82 6.38
CA SER A 236 2.29 -26.68 7.51
C SER A 236 1.01 -27.35 8.01
N PRO A 237 0.96 -28.71 8.13
CA PRO A 237 -0.18 -29.39 8.71
C PRO A 237 -0.41 -28.84 10.13
N SER A 238 -1.68 -28.55 10.41
CA SER A 238 -2.09 -28.14 11.76
C SER A 238 -1.67 -29.21 12.76
N PRO A 239 -1.19 -28.86 13.98
CA PRO A 239 -0.94 -29.82 15.04
C PRO A 239 -2.17 -30.64 15.47
N ARG A 240 -3.34 -30.39 14.86
CA ARG A 240 -4.59 -31.13 15.08
C ARG A 240 -4.80 -32.25 14.06
N ASP A 241 -3.95 -32.35 13.04
CA ASP A 241 -4.02 -33.37 11.98
C ASP A 241 -2.95 -34.47 12.16
N ALA A 242 -2.26 -34.49 13.33
CA ALA A 242 -1.28 -35.49 13.76
C ALA A 242 -1.85 -36.33 14.91
#